data_58b5fead306c5ffc48651868d6f6a296
#
_entry.id   58b5fead306c5ffc48651868d6f6a296
#
_cell.length_a   1.000
_cell.length_b   1.000
_cell.length_c   1.000
_cell.angle_alpha   90.00
_cell.angle_beta   90.00
_cell.angle_gamma   90.00
#
_symmetry.space_group_name_H-M   'P 1'
#
loop_
_entity.id
_entity.type
_entity.pdbx_description
1 polymer ?
#
loop_
_entity_poly.entity_id
_entity_poly.type
_entity_poly.pdbx_seq_one_letter_code
_entity_poly.pdbx_strand_id
1 'polypeptide(L)'
;MAGLGSSGGMLIGGLITTFLSWRFGFWINVPIAVVVLVLAVRFLPALPSRPGRFDVLGAVLLTGSMFLITLALVERSVLPGIIGAIVLVMAVAWERKASAPILPEHLWHHRVCGLTLIARLLFAASLFGMYFMTTQYFELTLGYSALTAGLLMLVNCVPQGATGMMVSSLVTRFGLRHLLLTGLASTAVGLGLIAWGMHGSLPILLLGMVLTGLGQGASFGPITSVGIWQSSPSEAGAASGIVNTGHQMGATTGVAGLTGLLVFSPHYSTPLAVSAILMVVALLIMLAATRELKN
;
A
#
# COMPACT_ATOMS: atom_id res chain seq x y z
N MET A 1 2.37 11.83 -8.55
CA MET A 1 1.80 12.63 -7.45
C MET A 1 1.90 11.95 -6.08
N ALA A 2 1.58 10.63 -5.94
CA ALA A 2 1.67 9.93 -4.65
C ALA A 2 3.07 9.99 -3.99
N GLY A 3 4.15 9.85 -4.76
CA GLY A 3 5.52 9.95 -4.24
C GLY A 3 5.89 11.32 -3.68
N LEU A 4 5.41 12.40 -4.31
CA LEU A 4 5.61 13.76 -3.79
C LEU A 4 4.82 13.98 -2.49
N GLY A 5 3.60 13.43 -2.43
CA GLY A 5 2.78 13.49 -1.23
C GLY A 5 3.40 12.73 -0.05
N SER A 6 3.97 11.54 -0.29
CA SER A 6 4.65 10.77 0.76
C SER A 6 5.93 11.45 1.26
N SER A 7 6.74 12.00 0.35
CA SER A 7 7.94 12.75 0.71
C SER A 7 7.63 13.99 1.52
N GLY A 8 6.65 14.78 1.05
CA GLY A 8 6.18 15.97 1.75
C GLY A 8 5.57 15.63 3.11
N GLY A 9 4.75 14.57 3.17
CA GLY A 9 4.13 14.11 4.41
C GLY A 9 5.14 13.68 5.47
N MET A 10 6.20 12.96 5.09
CA MET A 10 7.25 12.55 6.04
C MET A 10 8.07 13.73 6.56
N LEU A 11 8.45 14.69 5.70
CA LEU A 11 9.13 15.91 6.12
C LEU A 11 8.27 16.75 7.06
N ILE A 12 7.04 17.04 6.64
CA ILE A 12 6.10 17.83 7.44
C ILE A 12 5.79 17.11 8.75
N GLY A 13 5.60 15.79 8.73
CA GLY A 13 5.41 14.97 9.92
C GLY A 13 6.60 15.05 10.89
N GLY A 14 7.82 14.90 10.38
CA GLY A 14 9.05 15.03 11.18
C GLY A 14 9.21 16.43 11.79
N LEU A 15 8.94 17.50 11.03
CA LEU A 15 8.96 18.88 11.52
C LEU A 15 7.89 19.11 12.59
N ILE A 16 6.65 18.70 12.34
CA ILE A 16 5.53 18.86 13.28
C ILE A 16 5.83 18.14 14.59
N THR A 17 6.29 16.89 14.54
CA THR A 17 6.58 16.10 15.74
C THR A 17 7.76 16.64 16.52
N THR A 18 8.75 17.25 15.86
CA THR A 18 9.94 17.83 16.51
C THR A 18 9.65 19.18 17.15
N PHE A 19 8.91 20.06 16.47
CA PHE A 19 8.74 21.46 16.92
C PHE A 19 7.40 21.77 17.56
N LEU A 20 6.37 20.93 17.33
CA LEU A 20 5.02 21.15 17.84
C LEU A 20 4.57 19.93 18.68
N SER A 21 3.60 19.18 18.17
CA SER A 21 3.07 17.98 18.80
C SER A 21 2.50 17.06 17.72
N TRP A 22 2.57 15.76 17.92
CA TRP A 22 1.97 14.77 17.01
C TRP A 22 0.49 15.05 16.69
N ARG A 23 -0.24 15.75 17.60
CA ARG A 23 -1.63 16.16 17.39
C ARG A 23 -1.78 17.08 16.18
N PHE A 24 -0.83 17.97 15.93
CA PHE A 24 -0.85 18.86 14.76
C PHE A 24 -0.72 18.08 13.44
N GLY A 25 -0.11 16.90 13.44
CA GLY A 25 -0.07 16.00 12.28
C GLY A 25 -1.48 15.55 11.81
N PHE A 26 -2.45 15.49 12.72
CA PHE A 26 -3.86 15.24 12.36
C PHE A 26 -4.58 16.53 11.96
N TRP A 27 -4.34 17.62 12.70
CA TRP A 27 -5.00 18.91 12.42
C TRP A 27 -4.66 19.49 11.06
N ILE A 28 -3.46 19.25 10.52
CA ILE A 28 -3.05 19.72 9.18
C ILE A 28 -3.93 19.18 8.05
N ASN A 29 -4.56 18.01 8.27
CA ASN A 29 -5.47 17.43 7.27
C ASN A 29 -6.77 18.24 7.14
N VAL A 30 -7.19 18.98 8.17
CA VAL A 30 -8.44 19.76 8.13
C VAL A 30 -8.37 20.89 7.11
N PRO A 31 -7.37 21.81 7.14
CA PRO A 31 -7.28 22.85 6.11
C PRO A 31 -7.06 22.26 4.71
N ILE A 32 -6.29 21.18 4.58
CA ILE A 32 -6.12 20.51 3.28
C ILE A 32 -7.45 19.99 2.76
N ALA A 33 -8.24 19.32 3.61
CA ALA A 33 -9.57 18.83 3.22
C ALA A 33 -10.51 19.94 2.81
N VAL A 34 -10.52 21.08 3.54
CA VAL A 34 -11.32 22.26 3.18
C VAL A 34 -10.90 22.80 1.82
N VAL A 35 -9.61 22.97 1.56
CA VAL A 35 -9.11 23.45 0.25
C VAL A 35 -9.52 22.50 -0.87
N VAL A 36 -9.35 21.20 -0.68
CA VAL A 36 -9.74 20.18 -1.68
C VAL A 36 -11.24 20.22 -1.93
N LEU A 37 -12.06 20.35 -0.88
CA LEU A 37 -13.51 20.45 -1.01
C LEU A 37 -13.94 21.69 -1.80
N VAL A 38 -13.36 22.86 -1.47
CA VAL A 38 -13.65 24.11 -2.18
C VAL A 38 -13.24 24.00 -3.65
N LEU A 39 -12.06 23.46 -3.94
CA LEU A 39 -11.61 23.27 -5.32
C LEU A 39 -12.50 22.26 -6.07
N ALA A 40 -12.89 21.16 -5.41
CA ALA A 40 -13.79 20.18 -6.00
C ALA A 40 -15.14 20.79 -6.37
N VAL A 41 -15.78 21.52 -5.46
CA VAL A 41 -17.07 22.17 -5.71
C VAL A 41 -16.96 23.24 -6.82
N ARG A 42 -15.82 23.94 -6.91
CA ARG A 42 -15.66 25.04 -7.87
C ARG A 42 -15.26 24.58 -9.27
N PHE A 43 -14.47 23.51 -9.38
CA PHE A 43 -13.83 23.11 -10.66
C PHE A 43 -14.35 21.79 -11.23
N LEU A 44 -14.97 20.90 -10.42
CA LEU A 44 -15.52 19.68 -10.94
C LEU A 44 -16.90 19.93 -11.57
N PRO A 45 -17.10 19.54 -12.84
CA PRO A 45 -18.42 19.62 -13.46
C PRO A 45 -19.38 18.66 -12.74
N ALA A 46 -20.63 19.07 -12.56
CA ALA A 46 -21.67 18.20 -12.05
C ALA A 46 -21.89 17.06 -13.06
N LEU A 47 -21.51 15.85 -12.67
CA LEU A 47 -21.79 14.66 -13.48
C LEU A 47 -23.28 14.32 -13.38
N PRO A 48 -23.92 13.90 -14.49
CA PRO A 48 -25.31 13.47 -14.45
C PRO A 48 -25.46 12.32 -13.46
N SER A 49 -26.42 12.46 -12.55
CA SER A 49 -26.76 11.42 -11.59
C SER A 49 -27.24 10.18 -12.34
N ARG A 50 -26.56 9.06 -12.18
CA ARG A 50 -27.03 7.77 -12.67
C ARG A 50 -27.85 7.13 -11.56
N PRO A 51 -29.13 6.82 -11.81
CA PRO A 51 -29.93 6.09 -10.85
C PRO A 51 -29.30 4.70 -10.66
N GLY A 52 -28.83 4.41 -9.46
CA GLY A 52 -28.24 3.13 -9.09
C GLY A 52 -28.71 2.75 -7.69
N ARG A 53 -28.84 1.45 -7.45
CA ARG A 53 -29.05 0.93 -6.09
C ARG A 53 -27.68 0.85 -5.42
N PHE A 54 -27.56 1.41 -4.23
CA PHE A 54 -26.37 1.33 -3.41
C PHE A 54 -26.54 0.23 -2.36
N ASP A 55 -25.62 -0.71 -2.32
CA ASP A 55 -25.63 -1.79 -1.34
C ASP A 55 -25.05 -1.33 0.00
N VAL A 56 -25.92 -0.69 0.79
CA VAL A 56 -25.54 -0.19 2.13
C VAL A 56 -25.13 -1.34 3.05
N LEU A 57 -25.85 -2.48 2.99
CA LEU A 57 -25.58 -3.61 3.87
C LEU A 57 -24.24 -4.27 3.51
N GLY A 58 -23.95 -4.49 2.24
CA GLY A 58 -22.64 -4.98 1.78
C GLY A 58 -21.51 -4.04 2.23
N ALA A 59 -21.67 -2.72 2.09
CA ALA A 59 -20.69 -1.72 2.53
C ALA A 59 -20.43 -1.81 4.04
N VAL A 60 -21.48 -1.91 4.86
CA VAL A 60 -21.36 -2.02 6.33
C VAL A 60 -20.69 -3.33 6.73
N LEU A 61 -21.08 -4.44 6.13
CA LEU A 61 -20.49 -5.75 6.43
C LEU A 61 -19.00 -5.81 6.02
N LEU A 62 -18.65 -5.34 4.83
CA LEU A 62 -17.25 -5.28 4.39
C LEU A 62 -16.42 -4.37 5.28
N THR A 63 -16.87 -3.15 5.53
CA THR A 63 -16.14 -2.20 6.37
C THR A 63 -16.01 -2.71 7.81
N GLY A 64 -17.10 -3.25 8.38
CA GLY A 64 -17.11 -3.82 9.72
C GLY A 64 -16.17 -5.03 9.88
N SER A 65 -16.14 -5.93 8.88
CA SER A 65 -15.21 -7.07 8.89
C SER A 65 -13.76 -6.62 8.87
N MET A 66 -13.42 -5.64 8.02
CA MET A 66 -12.07 -5.08 7.92
C MET A 66 -11.65 -4.39 9.21
N PHE A 67 -12.56 -3.62 9.81
CA PHE A 67 -12.31 -2.98 11.10
C PHE A 67 -12.01 -4.01 12.20
N LEU A 68 -12.81 -5.05 12.30
CA LEU A 68 -12.64 -6.09 13.33
C LEU A 68 -11.36 -6.90 13.13
N ILE A 69 -11.01 -7.25 11.89
CA ILE A 69 -9.75 -7.93 11.57
C ILE A 69 -8.55 -7.03 11.92
N THR A 70 -8.62 -5.75 11.57
CA THR A 70 -7.59 -4.77 11.91
C THR A 70 -7.43 -4.62 13.42
N LEU A 71 -8.55 -4.50 14.15
CA LEU A 71 -8.57 -4.40 15.61
C LEU A 71 -7.91 -5.63 16.25
N ALA A 72 -8.23 -6.83 15.76
CA ALA A 72 -7.64 -8.08 16.23
C ALA A 72 -6.11 -8.09 16.09
N LEU A 73 -5.60 -7.61 14.97
CA LEU A 73 -4.16 -7.56 14.71
C LEU A 73 -3.46 -6.51 15.58
N VAL A 74 -4.08 -5.35 15.76
CA VAL A 74 -3.51 -4.25 16.56
C VAL A 74 -3.54 -4.59 18.06
N GLU A 75 -4.65 -5.07 18.57
CA GLU A 75 -4.84 -5.43 19.99
C GLU A 75 -4.30 -6.83 20.32
N ARG A 76 -3.84 -7.59 19.32
CA ARG A 76 -3.43 -9.00 19.45
C ARG A 76 -4.50 -9.86 20.14
N SER A 77 -5.76 -9.56 19.86
CA SER A 77 -6.91 -10.24 20.43
C SER A 77 -7.55 -11.17 19.40
N VAL A 78 -7.76 -12.43 19.79
CA VAL A 78 -8.33 -13.43 18.89
C VAL A 78 -9.82 -13.22 18.66
N LEU A 79 -10.54 -12.71 19.65
CA LEU A 79 -12.01 -12.58 19.60
C LEU A 79 -12.48 -11.63 18.48
N PRO A 80 -11.99 -10.40 18.35
CA PRO A 80 -12.34 -9.54 17.21
C PRO A 80 -11.99 -10.16 15.87
N GLY A 81 -10.89 -10.95 15.81
CA GLY A 81 -10.47 -11.64 14.59
C GLY A 81 -11.47 -12.71 14.13
N ILE A 82 -11.95 -13.53 15.05
CA ILE A 82 -12.99 -14.53 14.78
C ILE A 82 -14.27 -13.85 14.31
N ILE A 83 -14.73 -12.82 15.03
CA ILE A 83 -15.95 -12.09 14.68
C ILE A 83 -15.76 -11.43 13.29
N GLY A 84 -14.62 -10.78 13.04
CA GLY A 84 -14.31 -10.16 11.77
C GLY A 84 -14.28 -11.17 10.61
N ALA A 85 -13.74 -12.36 10.82
CA ALA A 85 -13.76 -13.44 9.82
C ALA A 85 -15.18 -13.94 9.52
N ILE A 86 -16.02 -14.10 10.55
CA ILE A 86 -17.44 -14.47 10.39
C ILE A 86 -18.17 -13.39 9.59
N VAL A 87 -18.02 -12.12 9.98
CA VAL A 87 -18.65 -10.99 9.27
C VAL A 87 -18.17 -10.90 7.83
N LEU A 88 -16.88 -11.18 7.54
CA LEU A 88 -16.36 -11.23 6.18
C LEU A 88 -17.00 -12.35 5.35
N VAL A 89 -17.18 -13.53 5.92
CA VAL A 89 -17.90 -14.64 5.25
C VAL A 89 -19.35 -14.24 4.97
N MET A 90 -20.01 -13.59 5.93
CA MET A 90 -21.37 -13.05 5.74
C MET A 90 -21.40 -11.98 4.64
N ALA A 91 -20.42 -11.09 4.59
CA ALA A 91 -20.29 -10.06 3.57
C ALA A 91 -20.16 -10.69 2.16
N VAL A 92 -19.26 -11.67 2.00
CA VAL A 92 -19.07 -12.39 0.72
C VAL A 92 -20.33 -13.16 0.32
N ALA A 93 -21.03 -13.78 1.27
CA ALA A 93 -22.28 -14.48 1.01
C ALA A 93 -23.41 -13.51 0.61
N TRP A 94 -23.43 -12.31 1.20
CA TRP A 94 -24.38 -11.26 0.83
C TRP A 94 -24.09 -10.70 -0.56
N GLU A 95 -22.84 -10.37 -0.87
CA GLU A 95 -22.41 -9.85 -2.18
C GLU A 95 -22.85 -10.74 -3.33
N ARG A 96 -22.84 -12.09 -3.16
CA ARG A 96 -23.33 -13.05 -4.17
C ARG A 96 -24.84 -12.97 -4.43
N LYS A 97 -25.62 -12.39 -3.50
CA LYS A 97 -27.07 -12.25 -3.59
C LYS A 97 -27.51 -10.82 -3.86
N ALA A 98 -26.64 -9.86 -3.69
CA ALA A 98 -26.94 -8.44 -3.84
C ALA A 98 -27.30 -8.12 -5.29
N SER A 99 -28.35 -7.31 -5.47
CA SER A 99 -28.78 -6.86 -6.81
C SER A 99 -27.83 -5.83 -7.46
N ALA A 100 -27.00 -5.19 -6.65
CA ALA A 100 -25.97 -4.24 -7.07
C ALA A 100 -24.72 -4.44 -6.21
N PRO A 101 -23.99 -5.54 -6.40
CA PRO A 101 -22.84 -5.88 -5.56
C PRO A 101 -21.75 -4.81 -5.67
N ILE A 102 -21.13 -4.45 -4.52
CA ILE A 102 -19.98 -3.54 -4.46
C ILE A 102 -18.78 -4.20 -5.12
N LEU A 103 -18.67 -5.52 -4.96
CA LEU A 103 -17.61 -6.36 -5.48
C LEU A 103 -18.18 -7.35 -6.51
N PRO A 104 -18.31 -6.94 -7.79
CA PRO A 104 -18.84 -7.80 -8.82
C PRO A 104 -18.10 -9.14 -8.90
N GLU A 105 -18.84 -10.24 -8.82
CA GLU A 105 -18.27 -11.59 -8.70
C GLU A 105 -17.32 -11.95 -9.84
N HIS A 106 -17.62 -11.51 -11.07
CA HIS A 106 -16.77 -11.74 -12.24
C HIS A 106 -15.37 -11.10 -12.12
N LEU A 107 -15.20 -10.00 -11.36
CA LEU A 107 -13.88 -9.40 -11.12
C LEU A 107 -12.97 -10.29 -10.26
N TRP A 108 -13.55 -11.08 -9.35
CA TRP A 108 -12.77 -12.00 -8.49
C TRP A 108 -12.42 -13.30 -9.22
N HIS A 109 -13.31 -13.79 -10.03
CA HIS A 109 -13.09 -15.01 -10.81
C HIS A 109 -12.10 -14.81 -11.95
N HIS A 110 -11.85 -13.54 -12.31
CA HIS A 110 -10.80 -13.26 -13.27
C HIS A 110 -9.43 -13.45 -12.64
N ARG A 111 -8.72 -14.51 -13.07
CA ARG A 111 -7.42 -14.92 -12.52
C ARG A 111 -6.43 -13.77 -12.36
N VAL A 112 -6.36 -12.87 -13.36
CA VAL A 112 -5.43 -11.73 -13.35
C VAL A 112 -5.82 -10.74 -12.24
N CYS A 113 -7.10 -10.41 -12.08
CA CYS A 113 -7.56 -9.47 -11.06
C CYS A 113 -7.31 -10.02 -9.64
N GLY A 114 -7.69 -11.28 -9.38
CA GLY A 114 -7.47 -11.92 -8.08
C GLY A 114 -5.99 -12.03 -7.70
N LEU A 115 -5.13 -12.44 -8.65
CA LEU A 115 -3.69 -12.49 -8.43
C LEU A 115 -3.09 -11.10 -8.18
N THR A 116 -3.57 -10.08 -8.90
CA THR A 116 -3.14 -8.70 -8.71
C THR A 116 -3.54 -8.15 -7.35
N LEU A 117 -4.74 -8.50 -6.85
CA LEU A 117 -5.18 -8.12 -5.52
C LEU A 117 -4.25 -8.68 -4.43
N ILE A 118 -3.91 -9.98 -4.53
CA ILE A 118 -2.98 -10.62 -3.59
C ILE A 118 -1.60 -9.97 -3.68
N ALA A 119 -1.08 -9.77 -4.90
CA ALA A 119 0.20 -9.10 -5.10
C ALA A 119 0.21 -7.67 -4.55
N ARG A 120 -0.91 -6.93 -4.71
CA ARG A 120 -1.07 -5.58 -4.16
C ARG A 120 -1.05 -5.56 -2.64
N LEU A 121 -1.71 -6.54 -2.01
CA LEU A 121 -1.72 -6.70 -0.56
C LEU A 121 -0.30 -6.97 -0.04
N LEU A 122 0.41 -7.94 -0.63
CA LEU A 122 1.79 -8.27 -0.25
C LEU A 122 2.76 -7.11 -0.48
N PHE A 123 2.60 -6.39 -1.60
CA PHE A 123 3.35 -5.18 -1.92
C PHE A 123 3.17 -4.12 -0.83
N ALA A 124 1.93 -3.80 -0.47
CA ALA A 124 1.64 -2.82 0.57
C ALA A 124 2.13 -3.28 1.95
N ALA A 125 1.93 -4.56 2.31
CA ALA A 125 2.40 -5.14 3.56
C ALA A 125 3.92 -4.96 3.72
N SER A 126 4.68 -5.28 2.66
CA SER A 126 6.14 -5.16 2.66
C SER A 126 6.59 -3.71 2.82
N LEU A 127 5.94 -2.77 2.13
CA LEU A 127 6.35 -1.37 2.12
C LEU A 127 6.02 -0.64 3.42
N PHE A 128 4.79 -0.76 3.91
CA PHE A 128 4.40 -0.12 5.16
C PHE A 128 5.15 -0.71 6.35
N GLY A 129 5.40 -2.03 6.32
CA GLY A 129 6.30 -2.66 7.28
C GLY A 129 7.72 -2.11 7.21
N MET A 130 8.27 -1.93 6.01
CA MET A 130 9.59 -1.32 5.81
C MET A 130 9.64 0.10 6.37
N TYR A 131 8.67 0.96 6.05
CA TYR A 131 8.62 2.33 6.58
C TYR A 131 8.62 2.33 8.11
N PHE A 132 7.76 1.53 8.72
CA PHE A 132 7.65 1.47 10.17
C PHE A 132 8.94 0.92 10.80
N MET A 133 9.45 -0.22 10.34
CA MET A 133 10.65 -0.86 10.93
C MET A 133 11.90 -0.01 10.76
N THR A 134 12.08 0.63 9.60
CA THR A 134 13.25 1.47 9.33
C THR A 134 13.23 2.75 10.17
N THR A 135 12.06 3.35 10.35
CA THR A 135 11.90 4.51 11.25
C THR A 135 12.23 4.13 12.69
N GLN A 136 11.67 3.03 13.19
CA GLN A 136 11.97 2.52 14.54
C GLN A 136 13.46 2.20 14.73
N TYR A 137 14.10 1.61 13.74
CA TYR A 137 15.52 1.33 13.76
C TYR A 137 16.36 2.63 13.87
N PHE A 138 16.02 3.66 13.09
CA PHE A 138 16.72 4.94 13.16
C PHE A 138 16.55 5.62 14.50
N GLU A 139 15.35 5.63 15.06
CA GLU A 139 15.06 6.33 16.31
C GLU A 139 15.50 5.53 17.53
N LEU A 140 15.16 4.25 17.63
CA LEU A 140 15.36 3.45 18.84
C LEU A 140 16.71 2.74 18.87
N THR A 141 17.28 2.36 17.72
CA THR A 141 18.59 1.65 17.68
C THR A 141 19.74 2.60 17.45
N LEU A 142 19.62 3.53 16.47
CA LEU A 142 20.68 4.49 16.16
C LEU A 142 20.58 5.78 16.98
N GLY A 143 19.49 5.99 17.72
CA GLY A 143 19.29 7.16 18.59
C GLY A 143 19.09 8.48 17.82
N TYR A 144 18.67 8.41 16.55
CA TYR A 144 18.45 9.61 15.74
C TYR A 144 17.17 10.32 16.15
N SER A 145 17.15 11.65 16.00
CA SER A 145 15.92 12.42 16.21
C SER A 145 14.87 12.09 15.14
N ALA A 146 13.60 12.30 15.44
CA ALA A 146 12.51 12.10 14.49
C ALA A 146 12.71 12.91 13.18
N LEU A 147 13.30 14.12 13.28
CA LEU A 147 13.65 14.91 12.12
C LEU A 147 14.74 14.23 11.27
N THR A 148 15.80 13.73 11.89
CA THR A 148 16.88 13.03 11.19
C THR A 148 16.37 11.74 10.53
N ALA A 149 15.55 10.98 11.24
CA ALA A 149 14.88 9.78 10.68
C ALA A 149 14.01 10.14 9.48
N GLY A 150 13.20 11.21 9.58
CA GLY A 150 12.38 11.72 8.48
C GLY A 150 13.21 12.18 7.27
N LEU A 151 14.36 12.86 7.49
CA LEU A 151 15.26 13.25 6.41
C LEU A 151 15.89 12.03 5.72
N LEU A 152 16.28 11.00 6.48
CA LEU A 152 16.80 9.75 5.92
C LEU A 152 15.73 9.01 5.09
N MET A 153 14.46 9.10 5.46
CA MET A 153 13.36 8.52 4.66
C MET A 153 13.24 9.15 3.27
N LEU A 154 13.72 10.38 3.06
CA LEU A 154 13.76 11.02 1.74
C LEU A 154 14.63 10.24 0.75
N VAL A 155 15.64 9.52 1.23
CA VAL A 155 16.49 8.65 0.39
C VAL A 155 15.66 7.59 -0.34
N ASN A 156 14.54 7.17 0.24
CA ASN A 156 13.56 6.30 -0.44
C ASN A 156 12.50 7.11 -1.20
N CYS A 157 11.91 8.12 -0.58
CA CYS A 157 10.76 8.83 -1.13
C CYS A 157 11.09 9.66 -2.38
N VAL A 158 12.29 10.26 -2.46
CA VAL A 158 12.70 11.06 -3.63
C VAL A 158 12.83 10.19 -4.89
N PRO A 159 13.58 9.07 -4.88
CA PRO A 159 13.61 8.15 -6.01
C PRO A 159 12.23 7.58 -6.38
N GLN A 160 11.38 7.28 -5.40
CA GLN A 160 10.00 6.84 -5.62
C GLN A 160 9.20 7.89 -6.39
N GLY A 161 9.25 9.15 -5.95
CA GLY A 161 8.55 10.24 -6.61
C GLY A 161 9.06 10.48 -8.03
N ALA A 162 10.38 10.52 -8.21
CA ALA A 162 11.02 10.71 -9.51
C ALA A 162 10.62 9.61 -10.51
N THR A 163 10.74 8.34 -10.10
CA THR A 163 10.34 7.22 -10.97
C THR A 163 8.84 7.21 -11.22
N GLY A 164 8.02 7.52 -10.19
CA GLY A 164 6.57 7.60 -10.32
C GLY A 164 6.10 8.66 -11.33
N MET A 165 6.80 9.80 -11.45
CA MET A 165 6.52 10.82 -12.47
C MET A 165 6.89 10.35 -13.89
N MET A 166 7.87 9.48 -14.00
CA MET A 166 8.36 8.96 -15.28
C MET A 166 7.62 7.70 -15.74
N VAL A 167 6.71 7.14 -14.94
CA VAL A 167 6.04 5.84 -15.24
C VAL A 167 5.42 5.81 -16.63
N SER A 168 4.71 6.87 -17.07
CA SER A 168 4.07 6.86 -18.39
C SER A 168 5.09 6.74 -19.52
N SER A 169 6.19 7.48 -19.46
CA SER A 169 7.27 7.40 -20.46
C SER A 169 8.05 6.08 -20.38
N LEU A 170 8.21 5.53 -19.18
CA LEU A 170 8.86 4.23 -19.00
C LEU A 170 7.98 3.09 -19.52
N VAL A 171 6.66 3.15 -19.32
CA VAL A 171 5.71 2.18 -19.87
C VAL A 171 5.71 2.21 -21.40
N THR A 172 5.72 3.39 -22.01
CA THR A 172 5.79 3.50 -23.49
C THR A 172 7.10 2.96 -24.07
N ARG A 173 8.20 3.07 -23.33
CA ARG A 173 9.53 2.63 -23.79
C ARG A 173 9.80 1.15 -23.53
N PHE A 174 9.44 0.63 -22.37
CA PHE A 174 9.79 -0.72 -21.91
C PHE A 174 8.61 -1.67 -21.82
N GLY A 175 7.39 -1.17 -21.95
CA GLY A 175 6.16 -1.93 -21.76
C GLY A 175 5.77 -2.09 -20.28
N LEU A 176 4.46 -2.20 -20.06
CA LEU A 176 3.85 -2.26 -18.70
C LEU A 176 4.40 -3.44 -17.88
N ARG A 177 4.48 -4.63 -18.51
CA ARG A 177 4.92 -5.87 -17.86
C ARG A 177 6.37 -5.78 -17.38
N HIS A 178 7.30 -5.36 -18.26
CA HIS A 178 8.71 -5.28 -17.90
C HIS A 178 8.95 -4.26 -16.79
N LEU A 179 8.32 -3.09 -16.89
CA LEU A 179 8.45 -2.06 -15.87
C LEU A 179 7.94 -2.54 -14.50
N LEU A 180 6.78 -3.21 -14.47
CA LEU A 180 6.22 -3.77 -13.25
C LEU A 180 7.15 -4.80 -12.61
N LEU A 181 7.60 -5.79 -13.38
CA LEU A 181 8.42 -6.89 -12.86
C LEU A 181 9.81 -6.41 -12.40
N THR A 182 10.45 -5.53 -13.16
CA THR A 182 11.74 -4.94 -12.76
C THR A 182 11.59 -4.06 -11.53
N GLY A 183 10.48 -3.31 -11.41
CA GLY A 183 10.18 -2.51 -10.23
C GLY A 183 9.98 -3.37 -8.98
N LEU A 184 9.21 -4.45 -9.06
CA LEU A 184 9.04 -5.40 -7.95
C LEU A 184 10.34 -6.08 -7.57
N ALA A 185 11.16 -6.49 -8.55
CA ALA A 185 12.46 -7.09 -8.32
C ALA A 185 13.42 -6.10 -7.62
N SER A 186 13.49 -4.85 -8.10
CA SER A 186 14.27 -3.79 -7.46
C SER A 186 13.84 -3.55 -6.01
N THR A 187 12.52 -3.54 -5.76
CA THR A 187 11.98 -3.40 -4.39
C THR A 187 12.38 -4.58 -3.51
N ALA A 188 12.30 -5.82 -4.02
CA ALA A 188 12.68 -7.02 -3.26
C ALA A 188 14.17 -7.02 -2.89
N VAL A 189 15.04 -6.69 -3.86
CA VAL A 189 16.49 -6.56 -3.62
C VAL A 189 16.76 -5.42 -2.63
N GLY A 190 16.11 -4.27 -2.81
CA GLY A 190 16.23 -3.13 -1.91
C GLY A 190 15.87 -3.47 -0.47
N LEU A 191 14.76 -4.18 -0.24
CA LEU A 191 14.35 -4.66 1.09
C LEU A 191 15.38 -5.60 1.71
N GLY A 192 15.94 -6.50 0.91
CA GLY A 192 17.01 -7.41 1.35
C GLY A 192 18.27 -6.65 1.78
N LEU A 193 18.67 -5.60 1.01
CA LEU A 193 19.80 -4.74 1.37
C LEU A 193 19.52 -3.90 2.63
N ILE A 194 18.30 -3.41 2.82
CA ILE A 194 17.93 -2.71 4.06
C ILE A 194 18.07 -3.66 5.25
N ALA A 195 17.53 -4.88 5.13
CA ALA A 195 17.64 -5.89 6.18
C ALA A 195 19.12 -6.22 6.51
N TRP A 196 19.95 -6.36 5.48
CA TRP A 196 21.38 -6.61 5.66
C TRP A 196 22.10 -5.40 6.27
N GLY A 197 21.83 -4.19 5.78
CA GLY A 197 22.45 -2.95 6.27
C GLY A 197 22.17 -2.67 7.75
N MET A 198 21.07 -3.18 8.31
CA MET A 198 20.77 -3.08 9.74
C MET A 198 21.74 -3.85 10.65
N HIS A 199 22.60 -4.71 10.09
CA HIS A 199 23.69 -5.33 10.84
C HIS A 199 24.92 -4.43 10.99
N GLY A 200 24.79 -3.11 10.80
CA GLY A 200 25.83 -2.12 11.09
C GLY A 200 26.39 -1.39 9.86
N SER A 201 25.78 -1.51 8.69
CA SER A 201 26.24 -0.80 7.49
C SER A 201 25.18 0.18 6.97
N LEU A 202 25.25 1.43 7.45
CA LEU A 202 24.36 2.50 6.98
C LEU A 202 24.41 2.72 5.45
N PRO A 203 25.57 2.69 4.76
CA PRO A 203 25.62 2.85 3.31
C PRO A 203 24.83 1.76 2.55
N ILE A 204 24.90 0.50 2.99
CA ILE A 204 24.14 -0.61 2.38
C ILE A 204 22.64 -0.41 2.63
N LEU A 205 22.25 0.02 3.82
CA LEU A 205 20.86 0.34 4.14
C LEU A 205 20.32 1.45 3.24
N LEU A 206 21.07 2.55 3.09
CA LEU A 206 20.67 3.67 2.24
C LEU A 206 20.60 3.27 0.75
N LEU A 207 21.53 2.45 0.26
CA LEU A 207 21.46 1.89 -1.10
C LEU A 207 20.17 1.06 -1.27
N GLY A 208 19.83 0.23 -0.28
CA GLY A 208 18.57 -0.52 -0.25
C GLY A 208 17.35 0.40 -0.32
N MET A 209 17.37 1.53 0.40
CA MET A 209 16.29 2.52 0.37
C MET A 209 16.14 3.16 -1.01
N VAL A 210 17.23 3.49 -1.70
CA VAL A 210 17.19 4.01 -3.08
C VAL A 210 16.54 2.99 -4.01
N LEU A 211 17.02 1.74 -3.99
CA LEU A 211 16.49 0.68 -4.86
C LEU A 211 15.02 0.38 -4.58
N THR A 212 14.63 0.38 -3.30
CA THR A 212 13.23 0.20 -2.90
C THR A 212 12.39 1.35 -3.43
N GLY A 213 12.86 2.60 -3.31
CA GLY A 213 12.15 3.78 -3.82
C GLY A 213 11.96 3.74 -5.35
N LEU A 214 13.02 3.48 -6.11
CA LEU A 214 12.94 3.32 -7.57
C LEU A 214 11.94 2.23 -7.97
N GLY A 215 12.01 1.08 -7.29
CA GLY A 215 11.11 -0.04 -7.54
C GLY A 215 9.66 0.26 -7.21
N GLN A 216 9.38 0.93 -6.10
CA GLN A 216 8.03 1.38 -5.71
C GLN A 216 7.44 2.33 -6.76
N GLY A 217 8.20 3.35 -7.15
CA GLY A 217 7.77 4.31 -8.17
C GLY A 217 7.42 3.62 -9.49
N ALA A 218 8.22 2.64 -9.91
CA ALA A 218 8.01 1.86 -11.12
C ALA A 218 6.83 0.88 -11.05
N SER A 219 6.46 0.40 -9.84
CA SER A 219 5.46 -0.67 -9.68
C SER A 219 4.07 -0.16 -9.27
N PHE A 220 3.97 0.94 -8.53
CA PHE A 220 2.73 1.38 -7.91
C PHE A 220 1.59 1.63 -8.90
N GLY A 221 1.85 2.37 -9.98
CA GLY A 221 0.90 2.62 -11.06
C GLY A 221 0.62 1.36 -11.89
N PRO A 222 1.65 0.70 -12.42
CA PRO A 222 1.51 -0.51 -13.22
C PRO A 222 0.71 -1.64 -12.54
N ILE A 223 0.92 -1.92 -11.25
CA ILE A 223 0.15 -2.96 -10.54
C ILE A 223 -1.35 -2.61 -10.49
N THR A 224 -1.69 -1.33 -10.34
CA THR A 224 -3.07 -0.86 -10.39
C THR A 224 -3.65 -1.01 -11.79
N SER A 225 -2.89 -0.64 -12.83
CA SER A 225 -3.30 -0.77 -14.22
C SER A 225 -3.59 -2.23 -14.61
N VAL A 226 -2.76 -3.17 -14.14
CA VAL A 226 -3.01 -4.61 -14.36
C VAL A 226 -4.28 -5.07 -13.63
N GLY A 227 -4.52 -4.59 -12.43
CA GLY A 227 -5.70 -4.95 -11.64
C GLY A 227 -7.03 -4.53 -12.26
N ILE A 228 -7.03 -3.44 -13.04
CA ILE A 228 -8.24 -2.92 -13.71
C ILE A 228 -8.29 -3.23 -15.21
N TRP A 229 -7.31 -3.96 -15.75
CA TRP A 229 -7.10 -4.18 -17.20
C TRP A 229 -8.33 -4.70 -17.94
N GLN A 230 -9.14 -5.53 -17.29
CA GLN A 230 -10.31 -6.16 -17.92
C GLN A 230 -11.64 -5.64 -17.38
N SER A 231 -11.63 -4.61 -16.56
CA SER A 231 -12.86 -3.98 -16.09
C SER A 231 -13.44 -3.07 -17.17
N SER A 232 -14.75 -3.11 -17.33
CA SER A 232 -15.48 -2.17 -18.19
C SER A 232 -15.40 -0.74 -17.62
N PRO A 233 -15.58 0.30 -18.44
CA PRO A 233 -15.62 1.68 -17.94
C PRO A 233 -16.66 1.92 -16.83
N SER A 234 -17.75 1.15 -16.81
CA SER A 234 -18.79 1.19 -15.78
C SER A 234 -18.34 0.55 -14.45
N GLU A 235 -17.37 -0.35 -14.48
CA GLU A 235 -16.86 -1.12 -13.34
C GLU A 235 -15.50 -0.60 -12.83
N ALA A 236 -14.89 0.33 -13.57
CA ALA A 236 -13.57 0.87 -13.22
C ALA A 236 -13.50 1.42 -11.80
N GLY A 237 -14.61 2.01 -11.30
CA GLY A 237 -14.73 2.47 -9.92
C GLY A 237 -14.67 1.33 -8.91
N ALA A 238 -15.43 0.26 -9.13
CA ALA A 238 -15.43 -0.92 -8.25
C ALA A 238 -14.07 -1.63 -8.27
N ALA A 239 -13.49 -1.85 -9.46
CA ALA A 239 -12.17 -2.47 -9.61
C ALA A 239 -11.07 -1.65 -8.91
N SER A 240 -11.09 -0.32 -9.07
CA SER A 240 -10.17 0.59 -8.37
C SER A 240 -10.36 0.54 -6.84
N GLY A 241 -11.62 0.46 -6.38
CA GLY A 241 -11.95 0.29 -4.96
C GLY A 241 -11.37 -1.00 -4.38
N ILE A 242 -11.50 -2.13 -5.10
CA ILE A 242 -10.93 -3.43 -4.71
C ILE A 242 -9.41 -3.34 -4.56
N VAL A 243 -8.73 -2.80 -5.57
CA VAL A 243 -7.26 -2.66 -5.55
C VAL A 243 -6.81 -1.77 -4.38
N ASN A 244 -7.54 -0.68 -4.11
CA ASN A 244 -7.22 0.22 -3.00
C ASN A 244 -7.50 -0.43 -1.64
N THR A 245 -8.58 -1.19 -1.50
CA THR A 245 -8.88 -1.97 -0.29
C THR A 245 -7.77 -2.98 -0.01
N GLY A 246 -7.32 -3.73 -1.02
CA GLY A 246 -6.19 -4.64 -0.89
C GLY A 246 -4.90 -3.93 -0.46
N HIS A 247 -4.66 -2.72 -0.95
CA HIS A 247 -3.54 -1.89 -0.53
C HIS A 247 -3.61 -1.50 0.95
N GLN A 248 -4.76 -0.99 1.40
CA GLN A 248 -4.96 -0.58 2.79
C GLN A 248 -4.92 -1.76 3.77
N MET A 249 -5.52 -2.88 3.40
CA MET A 249 -5.41 -4.12 4.18
C MET A 249 -3.97 -4.59 4.28
N GLY A 250 -3.25 -4.62 3.16
CA GLY A 250 -1.83 -4.97 3.15
C GLY A 250 -1.01 -4.05 4.06
N ALA A 251 -1.25 -2.73 3.99
CA ALA A 251 -0.58 -1.77 4.85
C ALA A 251 -0.77 -2.07 6.34
N THR A 252 -2.02 -2.29 6.75
CA THR A 252 -2.35 -2.55 8.16
C THR A 252 -1.84 -3.91 8.63
N THR A 253 -2.13 -4.98 7.87
CA THR A 253 -1.71 -6.34 8.22
C THR A 253 -0.18 -6.49 8.19
N GLY A 254 0.48 -5.78 7.26
CA GLY A 254 1.93 -5.75 7.15
C GLY A 254 2.59 -5.15 8.38
N VAL A 255 2.17 -3.95 8.78
CA VAL A 255 2.72 -3.31 9.99
C VAL A 255 2.45 -4.17 11.22
N ALA A 256 1.22 -4.65 11.43
CA ALA A 256 0.88 -5.44 12.60
C ALA A 256 1.59 -6.81 12.61
N GLY A 257 1.59 -7.53 11.50
CA GLY A 257 2.22 -8.84 11.39
C GLY A 257 3.74 -8.77 11.53
N LEU A 258 4.38 -7.82 10.84
CA LEU A 258 5.84 -7.66 10.91
C LEU A 258 6.31 -7.16 12.29
N THR A 259 5.53 -6.27 12.93
CA THR A 259 5.77 -5.87 14.33
C THR A 259 5.63 -7.07 15.28
N GLY A 260 4.68 -7.97 15.01
CA GLY A 260 4.52 -9.21 15.77
C GLY A 260 5.76 -10.09 15.75
N LEU A 261 6.56 -10.09 14.68
CA LEU A 261 7.80 -10.86 14.58
C LEU A 261 8.87 -10.39 15.56
N LEU A 262 8.84 -9.12 16.00
CA LEU A 262 9.79 -8.60 16.99
C LEU A 262 9.66 -9.27 18.37
N VAL A 263 8.53 -9.94 18.64
CA VAL A 263 8.35 -10.75 19.86
C VAL A 263 9.24 -11.98 19.83
N PHE A 264 9.44 -12.58 18.64
CA PHE A 264 10.24 -13.79 18.46
C PHE A 264 11.70 -13.47 18.13
N SER A 265 11.96 -12.34 17.50
CA SER A 265 13.31 -11.87 17.14
C SER A 265 13.38 -10.37 17.35
N PRO A 266 14.13 -9.88 18.36
CA PRO A 266 14.21 -8.46 18.70
C PRO A 266 15.05 -7.64 17.69
N HIS A 267 15.38 -8.21 16.53
CA HIS A 267 16.17 -7.57 15.49
C HIS A 267 15.26 -7.07 14.36
N TYR A 268 15.31 -5.78 14.03
CA TYR A 268 14.55 -5.18 12.93
C TYR A 268 14.87 -5.75 11.55
N SER A 269 16.04 -6.38 11.39
CA SER A 269 16.42 -7.07 10.16
C SER A 269 15.51 -8.25 9.83
N THR A 270 14.97 -8.97 10.83
CA THR A 270 14.10 -10.14 10.63
C THR A 270 12.78 -9.77 9.95
N PRO A 271 11.97 -8.80 10.46
CA PRO A 271 10.77 -8.34 9.75
C PRO A 271 11.05 -7.84 8.34
N LEU A 272 12.20 -7.18 8.11
CA LEU A 272 12.56 -6.69 6.78
C LEU A 272 12.98 -7.80 5.82
N ALA A 273 13.64 -8.84 6.30
CA ALA A 273 13.91 -10.04 5.50
C ALA A 273 12.58 -10.73 5.09
N VAL A 274 11.62 -10.81 6.01
CA VAL A 274 10.27 -11.30 5.69
C VAL A 274 9.57 -10.39 4.68
N SER A 275 9.70 -9.06 4.80
CA SER A 275 9.17 -8.11 3.81
C SER A 275 9.77 -8.34 2.41
N ALA A 276 11.07 -8.64 2.33
CA ALA A 276 11.73 -8.99 1.07
C ALA A 276 11.15 -10.29 0.49
N ILE A 277 10.91 -11.31 1.31
CA ILE A 277 10.28 -12.57 0.88
C ILE A 277 8.86 -12.31 0.36
N LEU A 278 8.04 -11.55 1.09
CA LEU A 278 6.69 -11.20 0.65
C LEU A 278 6.71 -10.47 -0.70
N MET A 279 7.69 -9.60 -0.92
CA MET A 279 7.87 -8.90 -2.20
C MET A 279 8.29 -9.85 -3.32
N VAL A 280 9.16 -10.83 -3.05
CA VAL A 280 9.49 -11.90 -4.02
C VAL A 280 8.25 -12.71 -4.37
N VAL A 281 7.41 -13.07 -3.40
CA VAL A 281 6.14 -13.76 -3.64
C VAL A 281 5.21 -12.90 -4.51
N ALA A 282 5.10 -11.59 -4.23
CA ALA A 282 4.33 -10.66 -5.06
C ALA A 282 4.88 -10.61 -6.50
N LEU A 283 6.19 -10.58 -6.67
CA LEU A 283 6.85 -10.64 -7.99
C LEU A 283 6.49 -11.93 -8.74
N LEU A 284 6.57 -13.09 -8.09
CA LEU A 284 6.23 -14.39 -8.71
C LEU A 284 4.74 -14.46 -9.10
N ILE A 285 3.85 -13.94 -8.26
CA ILE A 285 2.43 -13.84 -8.57
C ILE A 285 2.21 -12.97 -9.78
N MET A 286 2.85 -11.78 -9.85
CA MET A 286 2.71 -10.88 -10.98
C MET A 286 3.37 -11.44 -12.25
N LEU A 287 4.45 -12.19 -12.13
CA LEU A 287 5.05 -12.90 -13.25
C LEU A 287 4.06 -13.93 -13.85
N ALA A 288 3.31 -14.63 -13.01
CA ALA A 288 2.28 -15.57 -13.44
C ALA A 288 1.05 -14.85 -14.03
N ALA A 289 0.58 -13.78 -13.36
CA ALA A 289 -0.59 -13.01 -13.79
C ALA A 289 -0.37 -12.30 -15.13
N THR A 290 0.82 -11.78 -15.38
CA THR A 290 1.15 -11.00 -16.57
C THR A 290 1.61 -11.84 -17.77
N ARG A 291 1.66 -13.17 -17.67
CA ARG A 291 1.97 -14.05 -18.82
C ARG A 291 0.94 -13.93 -19.94
N GLU A 292 -0.31 -13.66 -19.59
CA GLU A 292 -1.41 -13.51 -20.53
C GLU A 292 -1.49 -12.09 -21.14
N LEU A 293 -0.82 -11.12 -20.53
CA LEU A 293 -0.64 -9.78 -21.10
C LEU A 293 0.42 -9.87 -22.19
N LYS A 294 0.08 -10.45 -23.35
CA LYS A 294 0.93 -10.34 -24.54
C LYS A 294 0.94 -8.90 -25.01
N ASN A 295 2.13 -8.43 -25.36
CA ASN A 295 2.46 -7.11 -25.87
C ASN A 295 1.48 -6.56 -26.87
#